data_ccdc6d3988eb64c52bc705d6500b1740
#
_entry.id   ccdc6d3988eb64c52bc705d6500b1740
#
_cell.length_a   1.000
_cell.length_b   1.000
_cell.length_c   1.000
_cell.angle_alpha   90.00
_cell.angle_beta   90.00
_cell.angle_gamma   90.00
#
_symmetry.space_group_name_H-M   'P 1'
#
loop_
_entity.id
_entity.type
_entity.pdbx_description
1 polymer ?
#
loop_
_entity_poly.entity_id
_entity_poly.type
_entity_poly.pdbx_seq_one_letter_code
_entity_poly.pdbx_strand_id
1 'polypeptide(L)'
;MKFESNIYSNQNNNIVMRTMKYFLSLLLLLVINIHAYASDDGVIRILAIGNSFSQDAIENYLHQLAEASGKQTIIANMYIGGCTLERHYNNAQNNTAAYSYRKIGVDGMKVSKEGVTLETALKDEKWDYVSLQQGSPLSGLYETYTPYLSYLISYIRNLAPENVKLIWHQTWAYAANCTHSGFANYNKDQLTMYHAIVDAARQCVTNYGFDILVPVGTAVQNARTTFIGDRMNRDGQHLNVYYGRYTAACTWLEAVLGVNPIGCSFVAPNMSESLKIAAQTAAHEACKTPDAVTDLNYIQNTIGAKVYFVRPDNDSRLTEDGDGSSWDKAFSLSGFMSHIANGNPGDTYYFAGGTYYPQTTITITEPCKLIGGCDPSLTGVNIPNMVYPSLNPTVFSGDSNHSNTFDAGDLSQIISVDFTGSLEKEKELCIQGIEFTGAYCSNTASNAQLGALYLKDCGNAVVQNCRFYQNRSLGYGGIAFRAEYSTSHLLECDFTDNESGSRGGAIRLSSNNRTKGYSTFERCLIARNKVKEGTGCSLCTACSTYRDC
;
A
#
# COMPACT_ATOMS: atom_id res chain seq x y z
N MET A 1 -58.87 -45.39 -20.42
CA MET A 1 -58.07 -44.61 -19.49
C MET A 1 -56.58 -44.48 -19.92
N LYS A 2 -56.31 -44.19 -21.17
CA LYS A 2 -54.89 -43.93 -21.66
C LYS A 2 -54.73 -42.74 -22.63
N PHE A 3 -55.75 -41.93 -22.79
CA PHE A 3 -55.72 -40.74 -23.69
C PHE A 3 -55.67 -39.38 -22.98
N GLU A 4 -56.02 -39.31 -21.68
CA GLU A 4 -56.03 -38.04 -20.95
C GLU A 4 -54.70 -37.69 -20.28
N SER A 5 -53.77 -38.65 -20.03
CA SER A 5 -52.49 -38.38 -19.40
C SER A 5 -51.46 -37.71 -20.31
N ASN A 6 -51.60 -37.85 -21.64
CA ASN A 6 -50.65 -37.23 -22.60
C ASN A 6 -50.93 -35.75 -22.95
N ILE A 7 -52.14 -35.28 -22.69
CA ILE A 7 -52.46 -33.86 -22.97
C ILE A 7 -51.99 -32.94 -21.84
N TYR A 8 -52.07 -33.40 -20.58
CA TYR A 8 -51.54 -32.63 -19.42
C TYR A 8 -50.02 -32.55 -19.38
N SER A 9 -49.31 -33.59 -19.83
CA SER A 9 -47.84 -33.59 -19.89
C SER A 9 -47.29 -32.63 -20.97
N ASN A 10 -47.96 -32.53 -22.12
CA ASN A 10 -47.54 -31.65 -23.20
C ASN A 10 -47.86 -30.16 -22.92
N GLN A 11 -48.92 -29.87 -22.18
CA GLN A 11 -49.23 -28.46 -21.79
C GLN A 11 -48.25 -27.95 -20.73
N ASN A 12 -47.88 -28.77 -19.73
CA ASN A 12 -46.90 -28.39 -18.72
C ASN A 12 -45.48 -28.20 -19.29
N ASN A 13 -45.06 -29.06 -20.24
CA ASN A 13 -43.75 -28.88 -20.92
C ASN A 13 -43.72 -27.61 -21.79
N ASN A 14 -44.83 -27.23 -22.41
CA ASN A 14 -44.91 -25.98 -23.19
C ASN A 14 -44.92 -24.71 -22.30
N ILE A 15 -45.50 -24.79 -21.10
CA ILE A 15 -45.48 -23.69 -20.12
C ILE A 15 -44.10 -23.55 -19.52
N VAL A 16 -43.43 -24.63 -19.13
CA VAL A 16 -42.06 -24.64 -18.62
C VAL A 16 -41.06 -24.16 -19.67
N MET A 17 -41.19 -24.57 -20.92
CA MET A 17 -40.34 -24.10 -22.02
C MET A 17 -40.57 -22.61 -22.37
N ARG A 18 -41.80 -22.12 -22.27
CA ARG A 18 -42.12 -20.71 -22.46
C ARG A 18 -41.55 -19.85 -21.31
N THR A 19 -41.74 -20.27 -20.06
CA THR A 19 -41.18 -19.59 -18.88
C THR A 19 -39.65 -19.59 -18.91
N MET A 20 -39.00 -20.68 -19.29
CA MET A 20 -37.56 -20.72 -19.47
C MET A 20 -37.06 -19.83 -20.59
N LYS A 21 -37.78 -19.70 -21.72
CA LYS A 21 -37.44 -18.74 -22.79
C LYS A 21 -37.60 -17.28 -22.36
N TYR A 22 -38.61 -16.95 -21.58
CA TYR A 22 -38.77 -15.62 -21.00
C TYR A 22 -37.73 -15.35 -19.92
N PHE A 23 -37.35 -16.33 -19.12
CA PHE A 23 -36.26 -16.19 -18.14
C PHE A 23 -34.89 -16.04 -18.83
N LEU A 24 -34.62 -16.81 -19.91
CA LEU A 24 -33.40 -16.67 -20.71
C LEU A 24 -33.35 -15.33 -21.47
N SER A 25 -34.49 -14.85 -22.01
CA SER A 25 -34.55 -13.53 -22.66
C SER A 25 -34.48 -12.37 -21.64
N LEU A 26 -34.99 -12.54 -20.43
CA LEU A 26 -34.81 -11.57 -19.33
C LEU A 26 -33.37 -11.57 -18.80
N LEU A 27 -32.74 -12.76 -18.69
CA LEU A 27 -31.31 -12.88 -18.35
C LEU A 27 -30.41 -12.31 -19.46
N LEU A 28 -30.79 -12.48 -20.74
CA LEU A 28 -30.07 -11.88 -21.88
C LEU A 28 -30.26 -10.35 -21.94
N LEU A 29 -31.40 -9.82 -21.46
CA LEU A 29 -31.66 -8.38 -21.35
C LEU A 29 -30.98 -7.76 -20.12
N LEU A 30 -30.67 -8.52 -19.06
CA LEU A 30 -29.90 -8.08 -17.89
C LEU A 30 -28.38 -8.12 -18.09
N VAL A 31 -27.89 -8.76 -19.16
CA VAL A 31 -26.48 -8.75 -19.59
C VAL A 31 -26.20 -7.60 -20.56
N ILE A 32 -27.20 -6.76 -20.87
CA ILE A 32 -27.00 -5.63 -21.78
C ILE A 32 -26.58 -4.39 -20.99
N ASN A 33 -25.29 -4.11 -21.14
CA ASN A 33 -24.67 -2.79 -21.16
C ASN A 33 -24.41 -2.08 -19.82
N ILE A 34 -23.35 -2.50 -19.14
CA ILE A 34 -22.38 -1.50 -18.70
C ILE A 34 -21.24 -1.53 -19.76
N HIS A 35 -21.49 -1.00 -20.94
CA HIS A 35 -20.41 -0.57 -21.80
C HIS A 35 -19.94 0.78 -21.25
N ALA A 36 -18.77 0.80 -20.64
CA ALA A 36 -18.00 2.03 -20.52
C ALA A 36 -17.89 2.57 -21.97
N TYR A 37 -18.48 3.72 -22.23
CA TYR A 37 -18.34 4.41 -23.51
C TYR A 37 -16.89 4.92 -23.56
N ALA A 38 -15.98 4.10 -24.06
CA ALA A 38 -14.68 4.60 -24.48
C ALA A 38 -14.89 5.48 -25.73
N SER A 39 -14.09 6.53 -25.87
CA SER A 39 -13.95 7.25 -27.14
C SER A 39 -13.55 6.27 -28.25
N ASP A 40 -13.69 6.68 -29.53
CA ASP A 40 -13.38 5.84 -30.72
C ASP A 40 -11.98 5.19 -30.69
N ASP A 41 -11.06 5.69 -29.85
CA ASP A 41 -9.71 5.18 -29.63
C ASP A 41 -9.57 4.16 -28.47
N GLY A 42 -10.67 3.81 -27.80
CA GLY A 42 -10.68 2.86 -26.70
C GLY A 42 -10.12 3.39 -25.37
N VAL A 43 -9.75 4.68 -25.30
CA VAL A 43 -9.21 5.31 -24.09
C VAL A 43 -10.34 5.95 -23.27
N ILE A 44 -10.45 5.62 -22.01
CA ILE A 44 -11.44 6.15 -21.06
C ILE A 44 -10.87 7.41 -20.38
N ARG A 45 -11.60 8.52 -20.48
CA ARG A 45 -11.17 9.84 -19.98
C ARG A 45 -11.98 10.30 -18.81
N ILE A 46 -11.35 10.51 -17.67
CA ILE A 46 -11.96 10.88 -16.39
C ILE A 46 -11.37 12.19 -15.89
N LEU A 47 -12.22 13.19 -15.64
CA LEU A 47 -11.85 14.45 -14.99
C LEU A 47 -12.52 14.56 -13.62
N ALA A 48 -11.74 14.70 -12.56
CA ALA A 48 -12.29 15.09 -11.26
C ALA A 48 -12.16 16.60 -11.04
N ILE A 49 -13.22 17.22 -10.55
CA ILE A 49 -13.22 18.59 -10.03
C ILE A 49 -13.34 18.48 -8.52
N GLY A 50 -12.19 18.61 -7.81
CA GLY A 50 -12.14 18.24 -6.40
C GLY A 50 -10.99 18.88 -5.61
N ASN A 51 -10.51 18.12 -4.66
CA ASN A 51 -9.52 18.56 -3.68
C ASN A 51 -8.58 17.40 -3.27
N SER A 52 -8.03 17.41 -2.04
CA SER A 52 -7.17 16.33 -1.55
C SER A 52 -7.87 14.96 -1.48
N PHE A 53 -9.20 14.92 -1.41
CA PHE A 53 -9.95 13.67 -1.38
C PHE A 53 -10.02 13.03 -2.78
N SER A 54 -10.27 13.81 -3.84
CA SER A 54 -10.12 13.29 -5.20
C SER A 54 -8.67 12.89 -5.50
N GLN A 55 -7.67 13.64 -4.99
CA GLN A 55 -6.27 13.27 -5.10
C GLN A 55 -6.01 11.86 -4.52
N ASP A 56 -6.47 11.60 -3.29
CA ASP A 56 -6.29 10.30 -2.63
C ASP A 56 -7.02 9.18 -3.40
N ALA A 57 -8.16 9.48 -4.01
CA ALA A 57 -8.99 8.46 -4.64
C ALA A 57 -8.51 8.06 -6.05
N ILE A 58 -8.06 9.00 -6.89
CA ILE A 58 -7.82 8.71 -8.31
C ILE A 58 -6.40 8.92 -8.81
N GLU A 59 -5.57 9.73 -8.13
CA GLU A 59 -4.26 10.11 -8.65
C GLU A 59 -3.15 9.07 -8.41
N ASN A 60 -3.43 7.99 -7.68
CA ASN A 60 -2.38 7.06 -7.26
C ASN A 60 -2.49 5.69 -7.95
N TYR A 61 -3.56 4.95 -7.78
CA TYR A 61 -3.64 3.54 -8.18
C TYR A 61 -4.72 3.23 -9.23
N LEU A 62 -5.61 4.18 -9.53
CA LEU A 62 -6.73 3.92 -10.47
C LEU A 62 -6.22 3.59 -11.87
N HIS A 63 -5.20 4.31 -12.36
CA HIS A 63 -4.60 4.05 -13.67
C HIS A 63 -4.00 2.64 -13.75
N GLN A 64 -3.20 2.24 -12.77
CA GLN A 64 -2.55 0.93 -12.71
C GLN A 64 -3.57 -0.22 -12.56
N LEU A 65 -4.62 -0.02 -11.77
CA LEU A 65 -5.72 -0.99 -11.66
C LEU A 65 -6.47 -1.16 -12.97
N ALA A 66 -6.73 -0.05 -13.68
CA ALA A 66 -7.36 -0.06 -15.00
C ALA A 66 -6.49 -0.79 -16.02
N GLU A 67 -5.19 -0.46 -16.08
CA GLU A 67 -4.21 -1.08 -16.96
C GLU A 67 -4.10 -2.60 -16.71
N ALA A 68 -3.98 -3.02 -15.43
CA ALA A 68 -3.96 -4.42 -15.05
C ALA A 68 -5.25 -5.18 -15.41
N SER A 69 -6.33 -4.43 -15.65
CA SER A 69 -7.64 -4.93 -16.10
C SER A 69 -7.86 -4.78 -17.62
N GLY A 70 -6.82 -4.43 -18.37
CA GLY A 70 -6.87 -4.26 -19.83
C GLY A 70 -7.62 -3.01 -20.29
N LYS A 71 -7.73 -1.97 -19.46
CA LYS A 71 -8.36 -0.68 -19.78
C LYS A 71 -7.29 0.41 -19.90
N GLN A 72 -7.35 1.19 -20.98
CA GLN A 72 -6.52 2.38 -21.12
C GLN A 72 -7.27 3.60 -20.56
N THR A 73 -6.59 4.45 -19.80
CA THR A 73 -7.21 5.61 -19.15
C THR A 73 -6.37 6.87 -19.28
N ILE A 74 -7.04 8.01 -19.38
CA ILE A 74 -6.50 9.33 -19.04
C ILE A 74 -7.28 9.82 -17.82
N ILE A 75 -6.56 10.12 -16.74
CA ILE A 75 -7.16 10.52 -15.46
C ILE A 75 -6.64 11.90 -15.10
N ALA A 76 -7.54 12.85 -14.89
CA ALA A 76 -7.16 14.19 -14.50
C ALA A 76 -7.91 14.68 -13.24
N ASN A 77 -7.27 15.61 -12.53
CA ASN A 77 -7.82 16.22 -11.33
C ASN A 77 -7.60 17.74 -11.36
N MET A 78 -8.68 18.50 -11.27
CA MET A 78 -8.69 19.94 -11.02
C MET A 78 -8.60 20.18 -9.51
N TYR A 79 -7.36 20.23 -9.03
CA TYR A 79 -7.04 20.23 -7.62
C TYR A 79 -6.90 21.62 -7.00
N ILE A 80 -7.61 21.83 -5.90
CA ILE A 80 -7.32 22.88 -4.91
C ILE A 80 -7.50 22.27 -3.52
N GLY A 81 -6.51 22.38 -2.62
CA GLY A 81 -6.61 21.86 -1.26
C GLY A 81 -7.85 22.38 -0.51
N GLY A 82 -8.67 21.47 0.06
CA GLY A 82 -9.86 21.81 0.82
C GLY A 82 -10.98 22.52 0.03
N CYS A 83 -10.96 22.47 -1.30
CA CYS A 83 -11.93 23.18 -2.15
C CYS A 83 -13.36 22.67 -1.92
N THR A 84 -14.29 23.62 -1.71
CA THR A 84 -15.72 23.39 -1.56
C THR A 84 -16.45 23.64 -2.89
N LEU A 85 -17.70 23.17 -3.00
CA LEU A 85 -18.57 23.49 -4.16
C LEU A 85 -18.72 24.99 -4.38
N GLU A 86 -18.86 25.77 -3.31
CA GLU A 86 -18.91 27.23 -3.39
C GLU A 86 -17.64 27.81 -4.03
N ARG A 87 -16.47 27.34 -3.64
CA ARG A 87 -15.22 27.82 -4.22
C ARG A 87 -15.07 27.40 -5.69
N HIS A 88 -15.48 26.19 -6.05
CA HIS A 88 -15.52 25.75 -7.45
C HIS A 88 -16.48 26.64 -8.27
N TYR A 89 -17.65 26.94 -7.72
CA TYR A 89 -18.64 27.83 -8.32
C TYR A 89 -18.06 29.24 -8.58
N ASN A 90 -17.45 29.84 -7.57
CA ASN A 90 -16.85 31.17 -7.70
C ASN A 90 -15.73 31.20 -8.76
N ASN A 91 -14.91 30.13 -8.80
CA ASN A 91 -13.86 29.99 -9.80
C ASN A 91 -14.43 29.82 -11.22
N ALA A 92 -15.52 29.07 -11.37
CA ALA A 92 -16.20 28.90 -12.67
C ALA A 92 -16.82 30.19 -13.16
N GLN A 93 -17.53 30.94 -12.28
CA GLN A 93 -18.13 32.22 -12.63
C GLN A 93 -17.11 33.28 -13.10
N ASN A 94 -15.96 33.32 -12.42
CA ASN A 94 -14.94 34.33 -12.67
C ASN A 94 -13.85 33.85 -13.64
N ASN A 95 -13.97 32.64 -14.17
CA ASN A 95 -12.95 31.94 -14.96
C ASN A 95 -11.56 32.02 -14.34
N THR A 96 -11.47 31.78 -13.02
CA THR A 96 -10.26 31.99 -12.23
C THR A 96 -9.26 30.88 -12.48
N ALA A 97 -8.01 31.25 -12.83
CA ALA A 97 -6.89 30.33 -13.04
C ALA A 97 -6.26 29.90 -11.70
N ALA A 98 -7.03 29.17 -10.86
CA ALA A 98 -6.67 28.85 -9.48
C ALA A 98 -6.28 27.39 -9.24
N TYR A 99 -6.38 26.54 -10.24
CA TYR A 99 -6.23 25.10 -10.08
C TYR A 99 -4.81 24.62 -10.42
N SER A 100 -4.37 23.59 -9.68
CA SER A 100 -3.37 22.65 -10.13
C SER A 100 -4.06 21.59 -10.99
N TYR A 101 -3.88 21.66 -12.30
CA TYR A 101 -4.39 20.66 -13.24
C TYR A 101 -3.38 19.51 -13.33
N ARG A 102 -3.76 18.35 -12.82
CA ARG A 102 -2.92 17.16 -12.71
C ARG A 102 -3.48 16.10 -13.62
N LYS A 103 -2.70 15.65 -14.60
CA LYS A 103 -3.15 14.67 -15.61
C LYS A 103 -2.17 13.50 -15.68
N ILE A 104 -2.72 12.29 -15.62
CA ILE A 104 -2.04 11.02 -15.84
C ILE A 104 -2.40 10.59 -17.26
N GLY A 105 -1.40 10.51 -18.13
CA GLY A 105 -1.58 10.08 -19.53
C GLY A 105 -1.80 8.58 -19.66
N VAL A 106 -2.02 8.12 -20.89
CA VAL A 106 -2.16 6.69 -21.23
C VAL A 106 -0.90 5.90 -20.85
N ASP A 107 0.26 6.57 -20.85
CA ASP A 107 1.56 6.03 -20.46
C ASP A 107 1.77 5.96 -18.93
N GLY A 108 0.76 6.34 -18.14
CA GLY A 108 0.85 6.40 -16.68
C GLY A 108 1.67 7.58 -16.13
N MET A 109 2.22 8.42 -17.00
CA MET A 109 3.03 9.57 -16.58
C MET A 109 2.14 10.71 -16.08
N LYS A 110 2.42 11.18 -14.88
CA LYS A 110 1.70 12.29 -14.25
C LYS A 110 2.37 13.63 -14.55
N VAL A 111 1.61 14.53 -15.16
CA VAL A 111 2.02 15.92 -15.41
C VAL A 111 1.11 16.87 -14.62
N SER A 112 1.68 17.92 -14.06
CA SER A 112 0.95 18.96 -13.32
C SER A 112 1.21 20.33 -13.93
N LYS A 113 0.13 21.13 -14.08
CA LYS A 113 0.17 22.50 -14.57
C LYS A 113 -0.59 23.39 -13.60
N GLU A 114 0.08 24.40 -13.07
CA GLU A 114 -0.51 25.37 -12.15
C GLU A 114 -1.21 26.51 -12.90
N GLY A 115 -2.14 27.18 -12.22
CA GLY A 115 -2.82 28.34 -12.77
C GLY A 115 -3.75 28.01 -13.94
N VAL A 116 -4.49 26.89 -13.87
CA VAL A 116 -5.45 26.46 -14.91
C VAL A 116 -6.88 26.81 -14.49
N THR A 117 -7.73 27.17 -15.46
CA THR A 117 -9.15 27.41 -15.25
C THR A 117 -9.95 26.12 -15.48
N LEU A 118 -11.17 26.03 -14.91
CA LEU A 118 -12.08 24.89 -15.18
C LEU A 118 -12.41 24.79 -16.67
N GLU A 119 -12.63 25.92 -17.34
CA GLU A 119 -12.91 25.95 -18.78
C GLU A 119 -11.79 25.31 -19.59
N THR A 120 -10.53 25.66 -19.30
CA THR A 120 -9.37 25.09 -19.98
C THR A 120 -9.32 23.56 -19.82
N ALA A 121 -9.52 23.06 -18.61
CA ALA A 121 -9.45 21.63 -18.36
C ALA A 121 -10.63 20.86 -18.97
N LEU A 122 -11.85 21.42 -18.92
CA LEU A 122 -13.04 20.80 -19.52
C LEU A 122 -12.93 20.68 -21.05
N LYS A 123 -12.15 21.56 -21.69
CA LYS A 123 -11.89 21.55 -23.15
C LYS A 123 -10.62 20.81 -23.57
N ASP A 124 -9.79 20.35 -22.61
CA ASP A 124 -8.49 19.72 -22.90
C ASP A 124 -8.63 18.31 -23.53
N GLU A 125 -9.62 17.56 -23.12
CA GLU A 125 -9.91 16.21 -23.61
C GLU A 125 -11.39 16.03 -23.96
N LYS A 126 -11.69 14.97 -24.70
CA LYS A 126 -13.07 14.51 -24.87
C LYS A 126 -13.46 13.66 -23.66
N TRP A 127 -13.73 14.30 -22.54
CA TRP A 127 -14.05 13.63 -21.28
C TRP A 127 -15.28 12.72 -21.41
N ASP A 128 -15.12 11.44 -21.05
CA ASP A 128 -16.23 10.50 -20.91
C ASP A 128 -16.96 10.72 -19.59
N TYR A 129 -16.20 11.08 -18.54
CA TYR A 129 -16.69 11.25 -17.18
C TYR A 129 -16.13 12.53 -16.55
N VAL A 130 -17.00 13.26 -15.87
CA VAL A 130 -16.61 14.39 -15.02
C VAL A 130 -17.21 14.21 -13.63
N SER A 131 -16.37 14.24 -12.59
CA SER A 131 -16.84 14.08 -11.22
C SER A 131 -16.84 15.38 -10.44
N LEU A 132 -17.80 15.47 -9.53
CA LEU A 132 -17.91 16.49 -8.49
C LEU A 132 -17.96 15.84 -7.11
N GLN A 133 -17.56 16.59 -6.10
CA GLN A 133 -17.64 16.24 -4.69
C GLN A 133 -17.73 17.51 -3.84
N GLN A 134 -18.19 17.39 -2.59
CA GLN A 134 -18.12 18.51 -1.64
C GLN A 134 -16.78 18.49 -0.88
N GLY A 135 -16.37 19.63 -0.32
CA GLY A 135 -15.27 19.71 0.64
C GLY A 135 -15.59 18.91 1.91
N SER A 136 -14.60 18.16 2.42
CA SER A 136 -14.83 17.14 3.46
C SER A 136 -15.58 17.62 4.72
N PRO A 137 -15.35 18.85 5.26
CA PRO A 137 -16.09 19.31 6.43
C PRO A 137 -17.61 19.52 6.16
N LEU A 138 -17.98 19.68 4.91
CA LEU A 138 -19.35 20.00 4.47
C LEU A 138 -20.01 18.84 3.74
N SER A 139 -19.31 17.72 3.55
CA SER A 139 -19.77 16.64 2.67
C SER A 139 -21.04 15.91 3.14
N GLY A 140 -21.41 16.00 4.41
CA GLY A 140 -22.69 15.52 4.94
C GLY A 140 -23.74 16.63 5.14
N LEU A 141 -23.42 17.88 4.80
CA LEU A 141 -24.32 19.03 4.98
C LEU A 141 -24.95 19.42 3.64
N TYR A 142 -26.01 18.70 3.24
CA TYR A 142 -26.62 18.82 1.92
C TYR A 142 -27.10 20.25 1.58
N GLU A 143 -27.52 21.01 2.58
CA GLU A 143 -27.90 22.41 2.43
C GLU A 143 -26.79 23.32 1.86
N THR A 144 -25.53 22.92 2.04
CA THR A 144 -24.35 23.64 1.53
C THR A 144 -24.08 23.40 0.03
N TYR A 145 -24.88 22.57 -0.62
CA TYR A 145 -24.71 22.25 -2.04
C TYR A 145 -25.42 23.26 -2.95
N THR A 146 -26.46 23.86 -2.45
CA THR A 146 -27.25 24.85 -3.15
C THR A 146 -26.76 26.28 -2.84
N PRO A 147 -26.67 27.18 -3.84
CA PRO A 147 -27.03 27.04 -5.25
C PRO A 147 -25.92 26.52 -6.15
N TYR A 148 -24.76 26.19 -5.60
CA TYR A 148 -23.48 25.98 -6.29
C TYR A 148 -23.51 24.81 -7.27
N LEU A 149 -24.09 23.69 -6.84
CA LEU A 149 -24.05 22.45 -7.60
C LEU A 149 -24.83 22.52 -8.92
N SER A 150 -26.04 23.12 -8.92
CA SER A 150 -26.83 23.32 -10.14
C SER A 150 -26.06 24.11 -11.20
N TYR A 151 -25.38 25.17 -10.77
CA TYR A 151 -24.57 25.98 -11.67
C TYR A 151 -23.39 25.19 -12.23
N LEU A 152 -22.64 24.47 -11.38
CA LEU A 152 -21.50 23.69 -11.80
C LEU A 152 -21.87 22.60 -12.80
N ILE A 153 -22.99 21.91 -12.59
CA ILE A 153 -23.53 20.93 -13.53
C ILE A 153 -23.83 21.58 -14.88
N SER A 154 -24.53 22.71 -14.88
CA SER A 154 -24.83 23.45 -16.12
C SER A 154 -23.57 23.94 -16.82
N TYR A 155 -22.58 24.40 -16.05
CA TYR A 155 -21.30 24.86 -16.56
C TYR A 155 -20.52 23.70 -17.24
N ILE A 156 -20.49 22.52 -16.61
CA ILE A 156 -19.87 21.32 -17.18
C ILE A 156 -20.59 20.90 -18.46
N ARG A 157 -21.93 20.80 -18.44
CA ARG A 157 -22.74 20.40 -19.59
C ARG A 157 -22.56 21.32 -20.80
N ASN A 158 -22.26 22.61 -20.57
CA ASN A 158 -22.03 23.59 -21.64
C ASN A 158 -20.64 23.50 -22.28
N LEU A 159 -19.65 22.96 -21.58
CA LEU A 159 -18.23 22.97 -21.99
C LEU A 159 -17.67 21.59 -22.34
N ALA A 160 -18.17 20.55 -21.71
CA ALA A 160 -17.77 19.17 -21.96
C ALA A 160 -18.53 18.57 -23.15
N PRO A 161 -18.12 17.40 -23.68
CA PRO A 161 -18.88 16.69 -24.70
C PRO A 161 -20.33 16.43 -24.31
N GLU A 162 -21.26 16.44 -25.29
CA GLU A 162 -22.69 16.27 -25.07
C GLU A 162 -23.07 14.99 -24.31
N ASN A 163 -22.29 13.91 -24.54
CA ASN A 163 -22.49 12.60 -23.94
C ASN A 163 -21.72 12.38 -22.63
N VAL A 164 -21.07 13.44 -22.06
CA VAL A 164 -20.33 13.32 -20.82
C VAL A 164 -21.23 12.84 -19.68
N LYS A 165 -20.76 11.83 -18.93
CA LYS A 165 -21.45 11.32 -17.75
C LYS A 165 -20.96 12.03 -16.49
N LEU A 166 -21.88 12.41 -15.64
CA LEU A 166 -21.59 13.07 -14.37
C LEU A 166 -21.47 12.05 -13.24
N ILE A 167 -20.42 12.16 -12.48
CA ILE A 167 -20.13 11.31 -11.32
C ILE A 167 -20.27 12.14 -10.05
N TRP A 168 -21.03 11.61 -9.07
CA TRP A 168 -20.92 12.06 -7.70
C TRP A 168 -19.93 11.20 -6.92
N HIS A 169 -18.83 11.79 -6.48
CA HIS A 169 -17.87 11.14 -5.62
C HIS A 169 -18.28 11.29 -4.15
N GLN A 170 -18.85 10.23 -3.57
CA GLN A 170 -19.14 10.15 -2.14
C GLN A 170 -17.83 10.02 -1.38
N THR A 171 -17.45 11.07 -0.67
CA THR A 171 -16.26 11.10 0.16
C THR A 171 -16.47 10.30 1.45
N TRP A 172 -15.44 10.18 2.29
CA TRP A 172 -15.44 9.35 3.49
C TRP A 172 -15.49 10.15 4.78
N ALA A 173 -15.98 9.52 5.84
CA ALA A 173 -15.95 10.07 7.19
C ALA A 173 -14.53 10.07 7.76
N TYR A 174 -14.24 11.04 8.60
CA TYR A 174 -12.99 11.14 9.34
C TYR A 174 -12.78 9.94 10.28
N ALA A 175 -11.54 9.70 10.71
CA ALA A 175 -11.24 8.77 11.78
C ALA A 175 -11.82 9.28 13.12
N ALA A 176 -12.13 8.37 14.04
CA ALA A 176 -12.73 8.71 15.34
C ALA A 176 -11.87 9.67 16.18
N ASN A 177 -10.54 9.63 16.00
CA ASN A 177 -9.58 10.49 16.69
C ASN A 177 -9.24 11.79 15.94
N CYS A 178 -9.98 12.13 14.88
CA CYS A 178 -9.68 13.29 14.03
C CYS A 178 -9.83 14.60 14.83
N THR A 179 -8.83 15.48 14.68
CA THR A 179 -8.80 16.80 15.35
C THR A 179 -9.23 17.96 14.46
N HIS A 180 -9.60 17.70 13.20
CA HIS A 180 -10.04 18.72 12.27
C HIS A 180 -11.29 19.44 12.78
N SER A 181 -11.30 20.78 12.74
CA SER A 181 -12.39 21.61 13.30
C SER A 181 -13.77 21.29 12.69
N GLY A 182 -13.82 20.97 11.38
CA GLY A 182 -15.06 20.59 10.68
C GLY A 182 -15.68 19.29 11.16
N PHE A 183 -14.98 18.48 11.96
CA PHE A 183 -15.56 17.28 12.56
C PHE A 183 -16.64 17.61 13.61
N ALA A 184 -16.57 18.82 14.15
CA ALA A 184 -17.62 19.33 15.06
C ALA A 184 -19.01 19.42 14.42
N ASN A 185 -19.10 19.57 13.10
CA ASN A 185 -20.36 19.54 12.35
C ASN A 185 -21.12 18.21 12.50
N TYR A 186 -20.43 17.16 12.91
CA TYR A 186 -20.92 15.80 13.07
C TYR A 186 -20.76 15.30 14.53
N ASN A 187 -20.78 16.22 15.49
CA ASN A 187 -20.59 15.93 16.93
C ASN A 187 -19.26 15.22 17.24
N LYS A 188 -18.27 15.29 16.35
CA LYS A 188 -17.01 14.52 16.40
C LYS A 188 -17.26 13.01 16.46
N ASP A 189 -18.32 12.55 15.83
CA ASP A 189 -18.70 11.15 15.74
C ASP A 189 -18.60 10.66 14.29
N GLN A 190 -17.82 9.59 14.11
CA GLN A 190 -17.50 9.03 12.78
C GLN A 190 -18.74 8.49 12.07
N LEU A 191 -19.59 7.76 12.78
CA LEU A 191 -20.78 7.16 12.17
C LEU A 191 -21.83 8.23 11.85
N THR A 192 -22.00 9.24 12.70
CA THR A 192 -22.82 10.42 12.40
C THR A 192 -22.34 11.10 11.12
N MET A 193 -21.03 11.31 10.96
CA MET A 193 -20.48 11.88 9.73
C MET A 193 -20.72 10.98 8.52
N TYR A 194 -20.50 9.66 8.66
CA TYR A 194 -20.73 8.71 7.58
C TYR A 194 -22.18 8.72 7.10
N HIS A 195 -23.13 8.59 8.02
CA HIS A 195 -24.56 8.59 7.65
C HIS A 195 -24.99 9.90 7.00
N ALA A 196 -24.52 11.05 7.50
CA ALA A 196 -24.79 12.35 6.89
C ALA A 196 -24.24 12.44 5.45
N ILE A 197 -23.03 11.91 5.20
CA ILE A 197 -22.43 11.86 3.85
C ILE A 197 -23.25 10.97 2.91
N VAL A 198 -23.66 9.80 3.36
CA VAL A 198 -24.52 8.87 2.57
C VAL A 198 -25.84 9.53 2.22
N ASP A 199 -26.51 10.14 3.18
CA ASP A 199 -27.79 10.81 2.97
C ASP A 199 -27.65 11.99 2.00
N ALA A 200 -26.61 12.81 2.13
CA ALA A 200 -26.34 13.91 1.21
C ALA A 200 -26.02 13.40 -0.21
N ALA A 201 -25.24 12.33 -0.35
CA ALA A 201 -24.91 11.73 -1.64
C ALA A 201 -26.17 11.16 -2.33
N ARG A 202 -27.04 10.47 -1.61
CA ARG A 202 -28.31 9.95 -2.12
C ARG A 202 -29.20 11.06 -2.62
N GLN A 203 -29.38 12.13 -1.84
CA GLN A 203 -30.14 13.31 -2.24
C GLN A 203 -29.53 13.98 -3.48
N CYS A 204 -28.19 14.06 -3.53
CA CYS A 204 -27.45 14.64 -4.64
C CYS A 204 -27.73 13.88 -5.95
N VAL A 205 -27.56 12.55 -5.96
CA VAL A 205 -27.82 11.72 -7.13
C VAL A 205 -29.27 11.83 -7.60
N THR A 206 -30.22 11.77 -6.65
CA THR A 206 -31.66 11.83 -6.97
C THR A 206 -32.06 13.19 -7.53
N ASN A 207 -31.60 14.29 -6.92
CA ASN A 207 -32.14 15.64 -7.21
C ASN A 207 -31.40 16.33 -8.37
N TYR A 208 -30.14 15.96 -8.65
CA TYR A 208 -29.32 16.60 -9.69
C TYR A 208 -29.06 15.71 -10.91
N GLY A 209 -29.47 14.44 -10.88
CA GLY A 209 -29.39 13.55 -12.03
C GLY A 209 -27.93 13.17 -12.37
N PHE A 210 -27.13 12.82 -11.38
CA PHE A 210 -25.83 12.21 -11.61
C PHE A 210 -26.00 10.82 -12.20
N ASP A 211 -25.17 10.51 -13.19
CA ASP A 211 -25.22 9.22 -13.89
C ASP A 211 -24.64 8.08 -13.04
N ILE A 212 -23.64 8.40 -12.20
CA ILE A 212 -22.88 7.43 -11.41
C ILE A 212 -22.65 7.99 -10.00
N LEU A 213 -22.85 7.13 -8.99
CA LEU A 213 -22.36 7.32 -7.63
C LEU A 213 -21.10 6.47 -7.44
N VAL A 214 -20.00 7.07 -6.98
CA VAL A 214 -18.81 6.33 -6.54
C VAL A 214 -18.77 6.32 -5.01
N PRO A 215 -19.10 5.19 -4.35
CA PRO A 215 -19.35 5.12 -2.91
C PRO A 215 -18.08 4.89 -2.09
N VAL A 216 -17.05 5.73 -2.27
CA VAL A 216 -15.77 5.56 -1.55
C VAL A 216 -15.97 5.65 -0.03
N GLY A 217 -16.88 6.52 0.44
CA GLY A 217 -17.18 6.64 1.86
C GLY A 217 -17.69 5.33 2.46
N THR A 218 -18.55 4.62 1.75
CA THR A 218 -19.05 3.30 2.15
C THR A 218 -17.95 2.24 2.07
N ALA A 219 -17.12 2.26 1.03
CA ALA A 219 -15.98 1.34 0.92
C ALA A 219 -14.98 1.50 2.08
N VAL A 220 -14.67 2.73 2.46
CA VAL A 220 -13.83 3.02 3.63
C VAL A 220 -14.48 2.51 4.91
N GLN A 221 -15.80 2.68 5.06
CA GLN A 221 -16.52 2.21 6.25
C GLN A 221 -16.60 0.68 6.30
N ASN A 222 -16.78 0.01 5.15
CA ASN A 222 -16.69 -1.46 5.05
C ASN A 222 -15.30 -1.96 5.45
N ALA A 223 -14.22 -1.32 4.95
CA ALA A 223 -12.86 -1.68 5.30
C ALA A 223 -12.58 -1.55 6.81
N ARG A 224 -13.21 -0.59 7.49
CA ARG A 224 -13.10 -0.43 8.95
C ARG A 224 -13.71 -1.59 9.75
N THR A 225 -14.62 -2.38 9.17
CA THR A 225 -15.18 -3.57 9.83
C THR A 225 -14.23 -4.77 9.78
N THR A 226 -13.19 -4.73 8.93
CA THR A 226 -12.15 -5.77 8.86
C THR A 226 -11.10 -5.58 9.97
N PHE A 227 -10.06 -6.41 9.97
CA PHE A 227 -8.89 -6.26 10.84
C PHE A 227 -8.17 -4.90 10.72
N ILE A 228 -8.44 -4.13 9.65
CA ILE A 228 -7.87 -2.78 9.47
C ILE A 228 -8.38 -1.83 10.56
N GLY A 229 -9.65 -1.93 10.93
CA GLY A 229 -10.25 -1.05 11.94
C GLY A 229 -10.21 0.44 11.51
N ASP A 230 -10.15 1.34 12.47
CA ASP A 230 -10.13 2.78 12.21
C ASP A 230 -8.74 3.33 11.82
N ARG A 231 -7.98 2.55 11.03
CA ARG A 231 -6.64 2.93 10.52
C ARG A 231 -6.66 3.32 9.04
N MET A 232 -7.84 3.49 8.46
CA MET A 232 -8.01 3.87 7.05
C MET A 232 -7.46 5.27 6.73
N ASN A 233 -7.26 6.13 7.72
CA ASN A 233 -6.77 7.50 7.56
C ASN A 233 -5.36 7.66 8.15
N ARG A 234 -4.48 8.42 7.47
CA ARG A 234 -3.09 8.72 7.91
C ARG A 234 -2.98 9.87 8.92
N ASP A 235 -3.91 10.82 8.88
CA ASP A 235 -3.89 12.07 9.67
C ASP A 235 -5.27 12.42 10.25
N GLY A 236 -6.13 11.43 10.37
CA GLY A 236 -7.50 11.58 10.81
C GLY A 236 -8.50 11.92 9.68
N GLN A 237 -8.07 12.50 8.56
CA GLN A 237 -8.96 12.87 7.45
C GLN A 237 -8.55 12.26 6.10
N HIS A 238 -7.28 12.30 5.71
CA HIS A 238 -6.79 11.78 4.44
C HIS A 238 -6.55 10.28 4.51
N LEU A 239 -6.76 9.57 3.41
CA LEU A 239 -6.59 8.11 3.37
C LEU A 239 -5.15 7.68 3.61
N ASN A 240 -4.97 6.52 4.23
CA ASN A 240 -3.70 5.83 4.26
C ASN A 240 -3.15 5.69 2.82
N VAL A 241 -1.86 5.97 2.65
CA VAL A 241 -1.24 6.08 1.32
C VAL A 241 -1.20 4.76 0.55
N TYR A 242 -1.29 3.62 1.24
CA TYR A 242 -1.28 2.29 0.65
C TYR A 242 -2.71 1.75 0.51
N TYR A 243 -3.21 1.04 1.50
CA TYR A 243 -4.51 0.36 1.46
C TYR A 243 -5.72 1.31 1.42
N GLY A 244 -5.64 2.49 2.03
CA GLY A 244 -6.73 3.46 1.99
C GLY A 244 -6.98 3.99 0.57
N ARG A 245 -5.92 4.48 -0.09
CA ARG A 245 -5.96 4.95 -1.49
C ARG A 245 -6.29 3.81 -2.46
N TYR A 246 -5.78 2.61 -2.18
CA TYR A 246 -6.06 1.43 -3.00
C TYR A 246 -7.54 1.04 -2.92
N THR A 247 -8.16 1.06 -1.72
CA THR A 247 -9.60 0.84 -1.54
C THR A 247 -10.43 1.86 -2.35
N ALA A 248 -10.08 3.14 -2.28
CA ALA A 248 -10.76 4.18 -3.04
C ALA A 248 -10.62 3.97 -4.56
N ALA A 249 -9.42 3.65 -5.03
CA ALA A 249 -9.17 3.38 -6.45
C ALA A 249 -9.91 2.13 -6.95
N CYS A 250 -10.00 1.05 -6.14
CA CYS A 250 -10.81 -0.13 -6.43
C CYS A 250 -12.30 0.22 -6.57
N THR A 251 -12.82 1.13 -5.71
CA THR A 251 -14.20 1.60 -5.79
C THR A 251 -14.45 2.36 -7.09
N TRP A 252 -13.53 3.22 -7.49
CA TRP A 252 -13.60 3.92 -8.78
C TRP A 252 -13.51 2.97 -9.96
N LEU A 253 -12.63 1.97 -9.91
CA LEU A 253 -12.50 0.93 -10.95
C LEU A 253 -13.85 0.25 -11.21
N GLU A 254 -14.53 -0.18 -10.17
CA GLU A 254 -15.81 -0.89 -10.33
C GLU A 254 -16.95 0.05 -10.70
N ALA A 255 -17.13 1.14 -9.97
CA ALA A 255 -18.26 2.03 -10.18
C ALA A 255 -18.24 2.73 -11.54
N VAL A 256 -17.05 3.10 -12.05
CA VAL A 256 -16.90 3.87 -13.29
C VAL A 256 -16.53 3.00 -14.49
N LEU A 257 -15.61 2.05 -14.31
CA LEU A 257 -15.10 1.21 -15.40
C LEU A 257 -15.82 -0.14 -15.51
N GLY A 258 -16.69 -0.47 -14.56
CA GLY A 258 -17.44 -1.73 -14.53
C GLY A 258 -16.59 -2.98 -14.32
N VAL A 259 -15.41 -2.84 -13.73
CA VAL A 259 -14.47 -3.94 -13.49
C VAL A 259 -14.48 -4.31 -12.02
N ASN A 260 -14.83 -5.56 -11.71
CA ASN A 260 -14.73 -6.07 -10.34
C ASN A 260 -13.26 -6.07 -9.88
N PRO A 261 -12.92 -5.39 -8.78
CA PRO A 261 -11.55 -5.31 -8.30
C PRO A 261 -11.02 -6.61 -7.68
N ILE A 262 -11.92 -7.53 -7.28
CA ILE A 262 -11.54 -8.79 -6.64
C ILE A 262 -10.70 -9.63 -7.60
N GLY A 263 -9.50 -9.99 -7.17
CA GLY A 263 -8.56 -10.77 -7.97
C GLY A 263 -7.75 -9.95 -8.98
N CYS A 264 -7.87 -8.61 -9.02
CA CYS A 264 -6.98 -7.78 -9.83
C CYS A 264 -5.52 -8.05 -9.45
N SER A 265 -4.66 -8.20 -10.47
CA SER A 265 -3.25 -8.56 -10.27
C SER A 265 -2.41 -7.40 -9.72
N PHE A 266 -2.80 -6.16 -9.98
CA PHE A 266 -2.08 -5.01 -9.44
C PHE A 266 -2.26 -4.90 -7.93
N VAL A 267 -1.15 -4.68 -7.22
CA VAL A 267 -1.09 -4.47 -5.77
C VAL A 267 -0.33 -3.17 -5.52
N ALA A 268 -0.87 -2.32 -4.66
CA ALA A 268 -0.14 -1.11 -4.25
C ALA A 268 1.12 -1.49 -3.45
N PRO A 269 2.18 -0.67 -3.50
CA PRO A 269 3.38 -0.90 -2.68
C PRO A 269 3.04 -1.11 -1.20
N ASN A 270 3.80 -1.94 -0.52
CA ASN A 270 3.67 -2.19 0.92
C ASN A 270 2.27 -2.70 1.34
N MET A 271 1.65 -3.52 0.52
CA MET A 271 0.38 -4.18 0.85
C MET A 271 0.56 -5.70 0.92
N SER A 272 0.19 -6.28 2.06
CA SER A 272 0.04 -7.73 2.18
C SER A 272 -1.18 -8.23 1.39
N GLU A 273 -1.22 -9.53 1.09
CA GLU A 273 -2.38 -10.14 0.41
C GLU A 273 -3.67 -9.97 1.23
N SER A 274 -3.60 -10.02 2.56
CA SER A 274 -4.75 -9.76 3.45
C SER A 274 -5.29 -8.34 3.30
N LEU A 275 -4.41 -7.35 3.22
CA LEU A 275 -4.79 -5.95 2.99
C LEU A 275 -5.42 -5.75 1.61
N LYS A 276 -4.86 -6.40 0.59
CA LYS A 276 -5.41 -6.41 -0.77
C LYS A 276 -6.82 -6.99 -0.79
N ILE A 277 -7.02 -8.18 -0.20
CA ILE A 277 -8.34 -8.83 -0.13
C ILE A 277 -9.33 -7.92 0.60
N ALA A 278 -8.96 -7.38 1.76
CA ALA A 278 -9.82 -6.49 2.53
C ALA A 278 -10.23 -5.25 1.72
N ALA A 279 -9.27 -4.60 1.06
CA ALA A 279 -9.52 -3.40 0.25
C ALA A 279 -10.40 -3.68 -0.97
N GLN A 280 -10.11 -4.74 -1.72
CA GLN A 280 -10.88 -5.14 -2.90
C GLN A 280 -12.30 -5.54 -2.53
N THR A 281 -12.47 -6.34 -1.48
CA THR A 281 -13.81 -6.76 -1.02
C THR A 281 -14.62 -5.58 -0.49
N ALA A 282 -13.99 -4.68 0.29
CA ALA A 282 -14.66 -3.50 0.81
C ALA A 282 -15.18 -2.58 -0.31
N ALA A 283 -14.39 -2.40 -1.36
CA ALA A 283 -14.78 -1.65 -2.55
C ALA A 283 -15.94 -2.32 -3.31
N HIS A 284 -15.83 -3.62 -3.56
CA HIS A 284 -16.85 -4.41 -4.27
C HIS A 284 -18.19 -4.37 -3.53
N GLU A 285 -18.20 -4.63 -2.25
CA GLU A 285 -19.44 -4.62 -1.46
C GLU A 285 -20.04 -3.22 -1.35
N ALA A 286 -19.23 -2.16 -1.33
CA ALA A 286 -19.74 -0.79 -1.38
C ALA A 286 -20.42 -0.48 -2.72
N CYS A 287 -19.89 -0.95 -3.84
CA CYS A 287 -20.53 -0.79 -5.15
C CYS A 287 -21.87 -1.54 -5.24
N LYS A 288 -22.01 -2.66 -4.53
CA LYS A 288 -23.29 -3.42 -4.45
C LYS A 288 -24.30 -2.78 -3.51
N THR A 289 -23.83 -2.21 -2.40
CA THR A 289 -24.68 -1.63 -1.35
C THR A 289 -24.12 -0.26 -0.95
N PRO A 290 -24.30 0.78 -1.80
CA PRO A 290 -23.64 2.08 -1.61
C PRO A 290 -24.12 2.86 -0.38
N ASP A 291 -25.32 2.57 0.10
CA ASP A 291 -25.99 3.34 1.17
C ASP A 291 -25.87 2.72 2.56
N ALA A 292 -25.24 1.55 2.67
CA ALA A 292 -25.11 0.85 3.95
C ALA A 292 -23.76 0.14 4.10
N VAL A 293 -23.31 0.09 5.35
CA VAL A 293 -22.08 -0.66 5.70
C VAL A 293 -22.33 -2.16 5.56
N THR A 294 -21.46 -2.84 4.83
CA THR A 294 -21.36 -4.30 4.83
C THR A 294 -20.33 -4.70 5.89
N ASP A 295 -20.73 -5.53 6.83
CA ASP A 295 -19.84 -6.07 7.85
C ASP A 295 -18.92 -7.15 7.23
N LEU A 296 -17.63 -6.87 7.22
CA LEU A 296 -16.57 -7.72 6.67
C LEU A 296 -15.65 -8.27 7.76
N ASN A 297 -16.11 -8.38 8.99
CA ASN A 297 -15.33 -8.84 10.14
C ASN A 297 -14.79 -10.28 9.98
N TYR A 298 -15.35 -11.05 9.07
CA TYR A 298 -14.86 -12.38 8.70
C TYR A 298 -13.54 -12.33 7.91
N ILE A 299 -13.21 -11.18 7.30
CA ILE A 299 -11.90 -10.96 6.69
C ILE A 299 -10.93 -10.65 7.82
N GLN A 300 -10.39 -11.72 8.38
CA GLN A 300 -9.34 -11.63 9.39
C GLN A 300 -7.99 -11.49 8.68
N ASN A 301 -6.98 -11.09 9.41
CA ASN A 301 -5.59 -11.21 8.97
C ASN A 301 -5.19 -12.72 9.04
N THR A 302 -5.88 -13.55 8.26
CA THR A 302 -5.93 -15.00 8.39
C THR A 302 -5.06 -15.74 7.40
N ILE A 303 -4.24 -15.04 6.63
CA ILE A 303 -3.14 -15.73 5.95
C ILE A 303 -2.15 -16.04 7.06
N GLY A 304 -2.30 -17.23 7.64
CA GLY A 304 -1.45 -17.70 8.71
C GLY A 304 0.01 -17.58 8.30
N ALA A 305 0.84 -17.14 9.23
CA ALA A 305 2.28 -17.11 9.06
C ALA A 305 2.77 -18.42 8.46
N LYS A 306 3.50 -18.33 7.35
CA LYS A 306 4.05 -19.48 6.64
C LYS A 306 5.54 -19.59 6.88
N VAL A 307 6.04 -20.77 6.62
CA VAL A 307 7.47 -21.08 6.71
C VAL A 307 8.00 -21.24 5.29
N TYR A 308 9.11 -20.56 5.01
CA TYR A 308 9.78 -20.60 3.73
C TYR A 308 11.25 -20.93 3.90
N PHE A 309 11.84 -21.48 2.86
CA PHE A 309 13.22 -21.92 2.81
C PHE A 309 13.96 -21.18 1.68
N VAL A 310 15.18 -20.73 1.95
CA VAL A 310 15.99 -19.92 1.02
C VAL A 310 17.39 -20.53 0.91
N ARG A 311 17.90 -20.66 -0.32
CA ARG A 311 19.28 -21.08 -0.61
C ARG A 311 20.05 -19.97 -1.31
N PRO A 312 21.38 -19.91 -1.16
CA PRO A 312 22.19 -18.99 -1.94
C PRO A 312 22.15 -19.36 -3.44
N ASP A 313 22.26 -18.36 -4.33
CA ASP A 313 22.11 -18.55 -5.77
C ASP A 313 23.12 -19.52 -6.42
N ASN A 314 24.24 -19.77 -5.76
CA ASN A 314 25.26 -20.74 -6.18
C ASN A 314 25.01 -22.17 -5.67
N ASP A 315 23.92 -22.43 -4.96
CA ASP A 315 23.58 -23.78 -4.51
C ASP A 315 23.03 -24.60 -5.69
N SER A 316 23.75 -25.68 -6.05
CA SER A 316 23.40 -26.55 -7.17
C SER A 316 22.06 -27.29 -7.02
N ARG A 317 21.43 -27.20 -5.86
CA ARG A 317 20.12 -27.81 -5.54
C ARG A 317 18.96 -26.84 -5.75
N LEU A 318 19.20 -25.60 -6.18
CA LEU A 318 18.13 -24.68 -6.57
C LEU A 318 17.41 -25.18 -7.82
N THR A 319 16.09 -25.05 -7.84
CA THR A 319 15.23 -25.32 -8.99
C THR A 319 14.63 -24.01 -9.52
N GLU A 320 14.34 -23.95 -10.81
CA GLU A 320 13.78 -22.75 -11.44
C GLU A 320 12.35 -22.43 -10.92
N ASP A 321 11.63 -23.43 -10.44
CA ASP A 321 10.26 -23.34 -9.93
C ASP A 321 10.19 -23.30 -8.39
N GLY A 322 11.27 -22.92 -7.72
CA GLY A 322 11.35 -22.83 -6.26
C GLY A 322 10.31 -21.83 -5.70
N ASP A 323 9.35 -22.34 -4.90
CA ASP A 323 8.28 -21.59 -4.27
C ASP A 323 8.49 -21.35 -2.76
N GLY A 324 9.67 -21.74 -2.26
CA GLY A 324 10.07 -21.62 -0.86
C GLY A 324 9.41 -22.63 0.08
N SER A 325 8.54 -23.52 -0.37
CA SER A 325 7.73 -24.40 0.48
C SER A 325 8.53 -25.51 1.20
N SER A 326 9.73 -25.80 0.72
CA SER A 326 10.63 -26.82 1.30
C SER A 326 12.07 -26.54 0.90
N TRP A 327 13.04 -27.29 1.50
CA TRP A 327 14.43 -27.21 1.06
C TRP A 327 14.63 -27.64 -0.41
N ASP A 328 13.82 -28.57 -0.92
CA ASP A 328 13.90 -29.03 -2.32
C ASP A 328 13.27 -28.03 -3.31
N LYS A 329 12.40 -27.19 -2.81
CA LYS A 329 11.75 -26.10 -3.56
C LYS A 329 12.08 -24.72 -2.96
N ALA A 330 13.28 -24.59 -2.41
CA ALA A 330 13.72 -23.35 -1.77
C ALA A 330 13.72 -22.19 -2.77
N PHE A 331 13.39 -21.00 -2.29
CA PHE A 331 13.63 -19.78 -3.04
C PHE A 331 15.14 -19.61 -3.32
N SER A 332 15.47 -19.10 -4.49
CA SER A 332 16.71 -18.38 -4.73
C SER A 332 16.69 -17.04 -3.96
N LEU A 333 17.81 -16.33 -3.88
CA LEU A 333 17.83 -15.00 -3.30
C LEU A 333 16.86 -14.05 -4.00
N SER A 334 16.80 -14.06 -5.34
CA SER A 334 15.88 -13.23 -6.11
C SER A 334 14.40 -13.59 -5.87
N GLY A 335 14.11 -14.89 -5.77
CA GLY A 335 12.77 -15.38 -5.42
C GLY A 335 12.34 -14.93 -4.02
N PHE A 336 13.23 -15.05 -3.04
CA PHE A 336 13.01 -14.53 -1.69
C PHE A 336 12.77 -13.01 -1.69
N MET A 337 13.60 -12.22 -2.38
CA MET A 337 13.45 -10.77 -2.46
C MET A 337 12.10 -10.35 -3.05
N SER A 338 11.68 -11.04 -4.10
CA SER A 338 10.37 -10.79 -4.75
C SER A 338 9.21 -11.16 -3.82
N HIS A 339 9.35 -12.25 -3.05
CA HIS A 339 8.31 -12.72 -2.13
C HIS A 339 8.20 -11.84 -0.89
N ILE A 340 9.32 -11.51 -0.22
CA ILE A 340 9.31 -10.77 1.05
C ILE A 340 8.83 -9.33 0.90
N ALA A 341 8.95 -8.74 -0.29
CA ALA A 341 8.41 -7.42 -0.58
C ALA A 341 6.87 -7.33 -0.37
N ASN A 342 6.18 -8.47 -0.43
CA ASN A 342 4.74 -8.62 -0.22
C ASN A 342 4.43 -9.74 0.81
N GLY A 343 5.37 -10.04 1.71
CA GLY A 343 5.24 -11.07 2.72
C GLY A 343 4.14 -10.78 3.75
N ASN A 344 3.65 -11.84 4.40
CA ASN A 344 2.63 -11.68 5.43
C ASN A 344 3.26 -11.47 6.81
N PRO A 345 2.61 -10.71 7.69
CA PRO A 345 3.06 -10.59 9.07
C PRO A 345 3.20 -11.95 9.76
N GLY A 346 4.40 -12.21 10.29
CA GLY A 346 4.72 -13.45 11.00
C GLY A 346 5.34 -14.55 10.14
N ASP A 347 5.49 -14.36 8.81
CA ASP A 347 6.21 -15.29 7.96
C ASP A 347 7.63 -15.57 8.50
N THR A 348 8.07 -16.81 8.33
CA THR A 348 9.41 -17.25 8.77
C THR A 348 10.20 -17.74 7.57
N TYR A 349 11.40 -17.21 7.39
CA TYR A 349 12.33 -17.59 6.33
C TYR A 349 13.58 -18.24 6.93
N TYR A 350 13.82 -19.49 6.58
CA TYR A 350 15.01 -20.22 6.96
C TYR A 350 16.06 -20.16 5.85
N PHE A 351 17.25 -19.68 6.17
CA PHE A 351 18.35 -19.52 5.22
C PHE A 351 19.39 -20.62 5.40
N ALA A 352 19.69 -21.34 4.34
CA ALA A 352 20.82 -22.25 4.30
C ALA A 352 22.14 -21.51 4.54
N GLY A 353 23.13 -22.20 5.09
CA GLY A 353 24.49 -21.68 5.15
C GLY A 353 25.02 -21.37 3.74
N GLY A 354 25.78 -20.30 3.64
CA GLY A 354 26.37 -19.80 2.39
C GLY A 354 26.34 -18.29 2.30
N THR A 355 26.88 -17.73 1.21
CA THR A 355 26.91 -16.28 1.00
C THR A 355 25.86 -15.85 0.00
N TYR A 356 25.09 -14.86 0.39
CA TYR A 356 24.01 -14.20 -0.37
C TYR A 356 24.50 -12.82 -0.82
N TYR A 357 24.42 -12.55 -2.11
CA TYR A 357 24.85 -11.29 -2.73
C TYR A 357 23.67 -10.56 -3.35
N PRO A 358 22.85 -9.83 -2.57
CA PRO A 358 21.76 -9.08 -3.12
C PRO A 358 22.26 -7.99 -4.07
N GLN A 359 21.62 -7.87 -5.23
CA GLN A 359 21.95 -6.84 -6.23
C GLN A 359 21.32 -5.48 -5.90
N THR A 360 20.29 -5.48 -5.07
CA THR A 360 19.63 -4.31 -4.52
C THR A 360 19.29 -4.56 -3.05
N THR A 361 19.04 -3.49 -2.31
CA THR A 361 18.62 -3.60 -0.90
C THR A 361 17.37 -4.48 -0.77
N ILE A 362 17.42 -5.45 0.15
CA ILE A 362 16.26 -6.26 0.54
C ILE A 362 15.33 -5.39 1.38
N THR A 363 14.11 -5.17 0.91
CA THR A 363 13.12 -4.33 1.62
C THR A 363 12.09 -5.21 2.33
N ILE A 364 11.88 -4.96 3.63
CA ILE A 364 10.92 -5.66 4.49
C ILE A 364 9.93 -4.65 5.04
N THR A 365 8.66 -4.86 4.79
CA THR A 365 7.58 -3.93 5.16
C THR A 365 6.61 -4.48 6.20
N GLU A 366 6.70 -5.79 6.51
CA GLU A 366 5.88 -6.47 7.51
C GLU A 366 6.75 -7.27 8.48
N PRO A 367 6.38 -7.37 9.78
CA PRO A 367 7.09 -8.17 10.77
C PRO A 367 7.21 -9.64 10.34
N CYS A 368 8.43 -10.17 10.35
CA CYS A 368 8.71 -11.55 9.94
C CYS A 368 9.92 -12.10 10.71
N LYS A 369 10.26 -13.36 10.45
CA LYS A 369 11.44 -13.99 11.05
C LYS A 369 12.42 -14.41 9.96
N LEU A 370 13.66 -13.94 10.08
CA LEU A 370 14.78 -14.33 9.23
C LEU A 370 15.75 -15.16 10.08
N ILE A 371 15.90 -16.44 9.78
CA ILE A 371 16.68 -17.39 10.58
C ILE A 371 17.78 -17.99 9.72
N GLY A 372 19.00 -17.60 9.98
CA GLY A 372 20.21 -18.14 9.32
C GLY A 372 20.82 -19.35 10.03
N GLY A 373 21.89 -19.88 9.46
CA GLY A 373 22.63 -20.98 10.04
C GLY A 373 22.02 -22.37 9.84
N CYS A 374 21.07 -22.50 8.88
CA CYS A 374 20.36 -23.74 8.66
C CYS A 374 21.17 -24.73 7.81
N ASP A 375 21.09 -26.02 8.15
CA ASP A 375 21.68 -27.12 7.37
C ASP A 375 20.56 -27.87 6.61
N PRO A 376 20.46 -27.66 5.29
CA PRO A 376 19.45 -28.32 4.47
C PRO A 376 19.61 -29.85 4.35
N SER A 377 20.74 -30.43 4.78
CA SER A 377 20.94 -31.87 4.76
C SER A 377 20.18 -32.58 5.88
N LEU A 378 19.74 -31.86 6.91
CA LEU A 378 19.01 -32.40 8.06
C LEU A 378 17.49 -32.43 7.79
N THR A 379 17.09 -32.97 6.65
CA THR A 379 15.68 -33.14 6.28
C THR A 379 14.94 -34.06 7.26
N GLY A 380 13.71 -33.68 7.65
CA GLY A 380 12.88 -34.47 8.57
C GLY A 380 13.14 -34.24 10.06
N VAL A 381 14.11 -33.41 10.43
CA VAL A 381 14.37 -32.98 11.80
C VAL A 381 13.51 -31.76 12.16
N ASN A 382 13.21 -31.59 13.44
CA ASN A 382 12.53 -30.38 13.92
C ASN A 382 13.34 -29.12 13.56
N ILE A 383 12.77 -28.20 12.80
CA ILE A 383 13.43 -27.00 12.26
C ILE A 383 14.20 -26.20 13.31
N PRO A 384 13.70 -25.96 14.54
CA PRO A 384 14.46 -25.27 15.57
C PRO A 384 15.80 -25.91 15.95
N ASN A 385 15.95 -27.23 15.76
CA ASN A 385 17.20 -27.97 16.03
C ASN A 385 18.19 -27.92 14.86
N MET A 386 17.85 -27.28 13.75
CA MET A 386 18.69 -27.20 12.54
C MET A 386 19.44 -25.87 12.43
N VAL A 387 19.36 -24.99 13.41
CA VAL A 387 19.99 -23.66 13.39
C VAL A 387 21.36 -23.73 14.05
N TYR A 388 22.43 -23.78 13.23
CA TYR A 388 23.82 -23.85 13.67
C TYR A 388 24.66 -22.74 13.02
N PRO A 389 24.53 -21.45 13.42
CA PRO A 389 25.20 -20.32 12.75
C PRO A 389 26.72 -20.48 12.68
N SER A 390 27.33 -21.08 13.69
CA SER A 390 28.79 -21.30 13.74
C SER A 390 29.30 -22.41 12.80
N LEU A 391 28.44 -23.35 12.41
CA LEU A 391 28.80 -24.46 11.51
C LEU A 391 28.39 -24.18 10.07
N ASN A 392 27.28 -23.46 9.88
CA ASN A 392 26.69 -23.13 8.59
C ASN A 392 26.42 -21.62 8.53
N PRO A 393 27.45 -20.75 8.46
CA PRO A 393 27.25 -19.32 8.47
C PRO A 393 26.40 -18.87 7.27
N THR A 394 25.38 -18.11 7.55
CA THR A 394 24.56 -17.42 6.55
C THR A 394 25.05 -15.98 6.45
N VAL A 395 25.72 -15.66 5.36
CA VAL A 395 26.38 -14.36 5.17
C VAL A 395 25.64 -13.54 4.11
N PHE A 396 25.16 -12.37 4.46
CA PHE A 396 24.68 -11.38 3.52
C PHE A 396 25.78 -10.37 3.24
N SER A 397 26.24 -10.31 1.99
CA SER A 397 27.32 -9.43 1.55
C SER A 397 26.78 -8.24 0.78
N GLY A 398 27.21 -7.04 1.15
CA GLY A 398 26.96 -5.81 0.40
C GLY A 398 27.83 -5.67 -0.85
N ASP A 399 28.89 -6.49 -1.01
CA ASP A 399 29.75 -6.56 -2.21
C ASP A 399 28.98 -7.23 -3.36
N SER A 400 28.03 -6.48 -3.94
CA SER A 400 27.08 -6.99 -4.92
C SER A 400 27.74 -7.37 -6.25
N ASN A 401 28.88 -6.79 -6.58
CA ASN A 401 29.64 -7.04 -7.80
C ASN A 401 30.78 -8.06 -7.63
N HIS A 402 30.94 -8.63 -6.43
CA HIS A 402 31.98 -9.61 -6.08
C HIS A 402 33.40 -9.11 -6.32
N SER A 403 33.62 -7.81 -6.17
CA SER A 403 34.95 -7.20 -6.38
C SER A 403 35.93 -7.47 -5.25
N ASN A 404 35.44 -7.86 -4.08
CA ASN A 404 36.18 -7.98 -2.83
C ASN A 404 36.88 -6.67 -2.42
N THR A 405 36.41 -5.55 -2.92
CA THR A 405 36.88 -4.20 -2.58
C THR A 405 35.70 -3.28 -2.36
N PHE A 406 35.84 -2.27 -1.51
CA PHE A 406 34.79 -1.28 -1.33
C PHE A 406 34.74 -0.33 -2.51
N ASP A 407 33.65 -0.38 -3.29
CA ASP A 407 33.47 0.44 -4.47
C ASP A 407 32.01 0.94 -4.64
N ALA A 408 31.77 1.71 -5.70
CA ALA A 408 30.47 2.34 -5.94
C ALA A 408 29.34 1.34 -6.32
N GLY A 409 29.70 0.07 -6.61
CA GLY A 409 28.75 -0.99 -6.88
C GLY A 409 28.20 -1.66 -5.63
N ASP A 410 28.79 -1.39 -4.46
CA ASP A 410 28.40 -2.03 -3.22
C ASP A 410 27.13 -1.40 -2.63
N LEU A 411 26.39 -2.21 -1.88
CA LEU A 411 25.19 -1.75 -1.18
C LEU A 411 25.56 -1.02 0.11
N SER A 412 24.95 0.15 0.32
CA SER A 412 25.03 0.87 1.60
C SER A 412 24.05 0.34 2.65
N GLN A 413 23.02 -0.37 2.21
CA GLN A 413 22.06 -1.11 3.01
C GLN A 413 21.88 -2.49 2.40
N ILE A 414 22.08 -3.54 3.18
CA ILE A 414 21.82 -4.93 2.73
C ILE A 414 20.35 -5.26 2.97
N ILE A 415 19.87 -5.05 4.21
CA ILE A 415 18.46 -5.19 4.58
C ILE A 415 17.94 -3.86 5.12
N SER A 416 16.83 -3.38 4.55
CA SER A 416 16.08 -2.21 5.00
C SER A 416 14.69 -2.64 5.46
N VAL A 417 14.39 -2.43 6.73
CA VAL A 417 13.08 -2.68 7.33
C VAL A 417 12.38 -1.34 7.55
N ASP A 418 11.21 -1.14 6.96
CA ASP A 418 10.40 0.07 7.15
C ASP A 418 8.94 -0.31 7.43
N PHE A 419 8.53 -0.23 8.69
CA PHE A 419 7.18 -0.56 9.13
C PHE A 419 6.26 0.67 9.23
N THR A 420 6.63 1.80 8.64
CA THR A 420 5.81 3.03 8.68
C THR A 420 4.37 2.79 8.20
N GLY A 421 4.18 1.90 7.23
CA GLY A 421 2.86 1.55 6.68
C GLY A 421 2.24 0.29 7.26
N SER A 422 2.97 -0.49 8.07
CA SER A 422 2.47 -1.75 8.62
C SER A 422 1.44 -1.52 9.72
N LEU A 423 0.35 -2.29 9.67
CA LEU A 423 -0.65 -2.37 10.74
C LEU A 423 -0.18 -3.23 11.92
N GLU A 424 0.82 -4.07 11.68
CA GLU A 424 1.35 -5.05 12.61
C GLU A 424 2.74 -4.68 13.14
N LYS A 425 3.14 -3.41 13.00
CA LYS A 425 4.49 -2.93 13.35
C LYS A 425 4.92 -3.18 14.80
N GLU A 426 3.98 -3.46 15.69
CA GLU A 426 4.24 -3.83 17.10
C GLU A 426 4.49 -5.33 17.28
N LYS A 427 4.21 -6.17 16.25
CA LYS A 427 4.59 -7.59 16.26
C LYS A 427 6.09 -7.74 16.11
N GLU A 428 6.59 -8.90 16.51
CA GLU A 428 8.02 -9.21 16.50
C GLU A 428 8.58 -9.33 15.08
N LEU A 429 9.59 -8.50 14.78
CA LEU A 429 10.61 -8.79 13.78
C LEU A 429 11.73 -9.58 14.45
N CYS A 430 12.08 -10.75 13.95
CA CYS A 430 13.21 -11.53 14.46
C CYS A 430 14.26 -11.75 13.36
N ILE A 431 15.51 -11.36 13.62
CA ILE A 431 16.65 -11.64 12.74
C ILE A 431 17.68 -12.39 13.57
N GLN A 432 17.92 -13.65 13.21
CA GLN A 432 18.76 -14.55 14.01
C GLN A 432 19.79 -15.28 13.16
N GLY A 433 21.04 -15.36 13.66
CA GLY A 433 22.07 -16.21 13.10
C GLY A 433 22.57 -15.79 11.72
N ILE A 434 22.53 -14.49 11.42
CA ILE A 434 22.93 -13.92 10.13
C ILE A 434 24.17 -13.04 10.30
N GLU A 435 25.09 -13.14 9.36
CA GLU A 435 26.28 -12.30 9.27
C GLU A 435 26.08 -11.23 8.18
N PHE A 436 26.46 -9.98 8.47
CA PHE A 436 26.36 -8.83 7.57
C PHE A 436 27.75 -8.25 7.33
N THR A 437 28.21 -8.24 6.09
CA THR A 437 29.55 -7.77 5.72
C THR A 437 29.55 -7.04 4.38
N GLY A 438 30.61 -6.28 4.10
CA GLY A 438 30.82 -5.69 2.78
C GLY A 438 29.87 -4.54 2.42
N ALA A 439 29.05 -4.04 3.35
CA ALA A 439 28.25 -2.86 3.07
C ALA A 439 29.15 -1.62 2.95
N TYR A 440 28.96 -0.83 1.87
CA TYR A 440 29.79 0.34 1.61
C TYR A 440 28.96 1.56 1.21
N CYS A 441 29.32 2.72 1.76
CA CYS A 441 28.75 3.99 1.38
C CYS A 441 29.82 5.05 1.13
N SER A 442 29.93 5.51 -0.10
CA SER A 442 30.80 6.61 -0.50
C SER A 442 30.17 8.00 -0.24
N ASN A 443 28.87 8.08 0.01
CA ASN A 443 28.15 9.33 0.25
C ASN A 443 28.50 9.91 1.63
N THR A 444 29.00 11.14 1.66
CA THR A 444 29.40 11.84 2.87
C THR A 444 28.30 12.70 3.48
N ALA A 445 27.12 12.79 2.85
CA ALA A 445 26.00 13.58 3.35
C ALA A 445 25.42 13.04 4.66
N SER A 446 24.97 13.94 5.53
CA SER A 446 24.42 13.57 6.85
C SER A 446 23.13 12.76 6.80
N ASN A 447 22.41 12.81 5.69
CA ASN A 447 21.16 12.09 5.43
C ASN A 447 21.36 10.83 4.58
N ALA A 448 22.61 10.41 4.31
CA ALA A 448 22.86 9.17 3.59
C ALA A 448 22.16 8.00 4.28
N GLN A 449 21.48 7.17 3.48
CA GLN A 449 20.86 5.95 3.97
C GLN A 449 21.95 4.90 4.18
N LEU A 450 22.16 4.51 5.42
CA LEU A 450 23.25 3.66 5.86
C LEU A 450 22.71 2.57 6.79
N GLY A 451 23.48 1.52 6.92
CA GLY A 451 23.26 0.40 7.82
C GLY A 451 23.11 -0.89 7.05
N ALA A 452 24.08 -1.83 7.18
CA ALA A 452 23.94 -3.16 6.62
C ALA A 452 22.57 -3.75 7.03
N LEU A 453 22.16 -3.50 8.27
CA LEU A 453 20.78 -3.65 8.74
C LEU A 453 20.22 -2.28 9.18
N TYR A 454 19.18 -1.83 8.51
CA TYR A 454 18.45 -0.60 8.85
C TYR A 454 17.03 -0.90 9.31
N LEU A 455 16.64 -0.36 10.46
CA LEU A 455 15.30 -0.50 11.05
C LEU A 455 14.63 0.86 11.15
N LYS A 456 13.36 0.96 10.70
CA LYS A 456 12.54 2.16 10.83
C LYS A 456 11.11 1.81 11.25
N ASP A 457 10.60 2.53 12.26
CA ASP A 457 9.26 2.37 12.83
C ASP A 457 8.92 0.94 13.29
N CYS A 458 9.92 0.14 13.69
CA CYS A 458 9.72 -1.21 14.23
C CYS A 458 9.39 -1.12 15.73
N GLY A 459 8.21 -1.58 16.13
CA GLY A 459 7.78 -1.54 17.54
C GLY A 459 8.49 -2.58 18.41
N ASN A 460 8.86 -3.74 17.82
CA ASN A 460 9.52 -4.84 18.52
C ASN A 460 10.46 -5.61 17.58
N ALA A 461 11.74 -5.22 17.52
CA ALA A 461 12.75 -5.91 16.73
C ALA A 461 13.73 -6.69 17.61
N VAL A 462 13.87 -7.99 17.38
CA VAL A 462 14.84 -8.86 18.05
C VAL A 462 15.92 -9.24 17.05
N VAL A 463 17.17 -8.88 17.34
CA VAL A 463 18.36 -9.25 16.55
C VAL A 463 19.26 -10.10 17.43
N GLN A 464 19.42 -11.39 17.09
CA GLN A 464 20.11 -12.34 17.95
C GLN A 464 21.15 -13.17 17.22
N ASN A 465 22.28 -13.43 17.86
CA ASN A 465 23.39 -14.23 17.30
C ASN A 465 23.83 -13.76 15.91
N CYS A 466 23.81 -12.45 15.68
CA CYS A 466 24.19 -11.84 14.41
C CYS A 466 25.58 -11.22 14.48
N ARG A 467 26.29 -11.24 13.35
CA ARG A 467 27.62 -10.63 13.23
C ARG A 467 27.60 -9.52 12.19
N PHE A 468 28.16 -8.38 12.52
CA PHE A 468 28.30 -7.22 11.66
C PHE A 468 29.77 -6.85 11.58
N TYR A 469 30.41 -7.13 10.46
CA TYR A 469 31.84 -6.93 10.35
C TYR A 469 32.27 -6.42 8.97
N GLN A 470 33.39 -5.68 8.95
CA GLN A 470 33.96 -5.15 7.71
C GLN A 470 32.95 -4.39 6.83
N ASN A 471 32.12 -3.55 7.45
CA ASN A 471 31.26 -2.61 6.76
C ASN A 471 31.88 -1.21 6.83
N ARG A 472 31.78 -0.40 5.74
CA ARG A 472 32.49 0.85 5.64
C ARG A 472 31.64 2.00 5.10
N SER A 473 31.73 3.17 5.73
CA SER A 473 31.19 4.43 5.23
C SER A 473 32.25 5.51 5.18
N LEU A 474 32.27 6.33 4.13
CA LEU A 474 33.14 7.51 4.07
C LEU A 474 32.54 8.73 4.77
N GLY A 475 31.26 8.71 5.07
CA GLY A 475 30.51 9.77 5.71
C GLY A 475 30.07 9.43 7.13
N TYR A 476 28.80 9.71 7.41
CA TYR A 476 28.20 9.50 8.73
C TYR A 476 28.17 8.02 9.13
N GLY A 477 28.12 7.75 10.44
CA GLY A 477 28.21 6.42 11.02
C GLY A 477 26.92 5.61 11.06
N GLY A 478 27.03 4.40 11.63
CA GLY A 478 25.96 3.41 11.69
C GLY A 478 25.91 2.51 10.47
N ILE A 479 27.07 2.26 9.86
CA ILE A 479 27.15 1.42 8.66
C ILE A 479 26.82 -0.04 8.92
N ALA A 480 27.03 -0.55 10.13
CA ALA A 480 26.68 -1.92 10.47
C ALA A 480 25.20 -2.02 10.86
N PHE A 481 24.75 -1.21 11.82
CA PHE A 481 23.39 -1.21 12.32
C PHE A 481 22.89 0.20 12.54
N ARG A 482 21.69 0.48 12.01
CA ARG A 482 21.01 1.75 12.22
C ARG A 482 19.54 1.51 12.56
N ALA A 483 19.05 2.19 13.61
CA ALA A 483 17.63 2.15 13.99
C ALA A 483 17.08 3.56 14.15
N GLU A 484 15.93 3.81 13.52
CA GLU A 484 15.18 5.07 13.59
C GLU A 484 13.76 4.80 14.08
N TYR A 485 13.34 5.50 15.14
CA TYR A 485 11.99 5.35 15.74
C TYR A 485 11.63 3.90 16.07
N SER A 486 12.62 3.03 16.31
CA SER A 486 12.44 1.60 16.47
C SER A 486 12.83 1.15 17.87
N THR A 487 12.05 0.24 18.44
CA THR A 487 12.44 -0.53 19.65
C THR A 487 13.15 -1.78 19.19
N SER A 488 14.42 -1.97 19.65
CA SER A 488 15.22 -3.11 19.24
C SER A 488 15.98 -3.76 20.41
N HIS A 489 16.03 -5.08 20.40
CA HIS A 489 16.71 -5.92 21.38
C HIS A 489 17.81 -6.71 20.67
N LEU A 490 19.06 -6.35 20.91
CA LEU A 490 20.22 -7.00 20.33
C LEU A 490 20.82 -7.94 21.37
N LEU A 491 20.82 -9.23 21.06
CA LEU A 491 21.26 -10.30 21.96
C LEU A 491 22.40 -11.06 21.33
N GLU A 492 23.54 -11.18 22.04
CA GLU A 492 24.68 -12.01 21.60
C GLU A 492 25.14 -11.65 20.17
N CYS A 493 25.19 -10.34 19.85
CA CYS A 493 25.62 -9.83 18.55
C CYS A 493 27.03 -9.27 18.58
N ASP A 494 27.80 -9.52 17.51
CA ASP A 494 29.15 -9.01 17.32
C ASP A 494 29.17 -7.86 16.32
N PHE A 495 29.77 -6.74 16.70
CA PHE A 495 30.05 -5.58 15.86
C PHE A 495 31.55 -5.34 15.82
N THR A 496 32.24 -5.84 14.79
CA THR A 496 33.70 -5.84 14.74
C THR A 496 34.23 -5.30 13.42
N ASP A 497 35.32 -4.55 13.49
CA ASP A 497 36.09 -4.11 12.32
C ASP A 497 35.28 -3.25 11.31
N ASN A 498 34.24 -2.56 11.76
CA ASN A 498 33.49 -1.63 10.94
C ASN A 498 34.16 -0.24 10.98
N GLU A 499 34.03 0.52 9.88
CA GLU A 499 34.66 1.82 9.73
C GLU A 499 33.67 2.88 9.26
N SER A 500 33.66 4.06 9.88
CA SER A 500 32.92 5.21 9.39
C SER A 500 33.79 6.48 9.31
N GLY A 501 33.40 7.42 8.44
CA GLY A 501 34.05 8.71 8.32
C GLY A 501 33.84 9.59 9.56
N SER A 502 32.65 9.58 10.14
CA SER A 502 32.31 10.35 11.34
C SER A 502 31.17 9.69 12.13
N ARG A 503 31.03 10.03 13.42
CA ARG A 503 29.96 9.68 14.37
C ARG A 503 29.38 8.27 14.28
N GLY A 504 29.56 7.45 15.32
CA GLY A 504 28.96 6.11 15.42
C GLY A 504 29.56 5.09 14.44
N GLY A 505 30.81 4.66 14.67
CA GLY A 505 31.57 3.82 13.74
C GLY A 505 30.82 2.59 13.22
N ALA A 506 30.10 1.88 14.09
CA ALA A 506 29.33 0.70 13.74
C ALA A 506 27.81 0.94 13.87
N ILE A 507 27.37 1.56 14.96
CA ILE A 507 25.96 1.60 15.36
C ILE A 507 25.49 3.05 15.46
N ARG A 508 24.29 3.32 14.92
CA ARG A 508 23.61 4.61 15.07
C ARG A 508 22.13 4.40 15.40
N LEU A 509 21.70 5.03 16.50
CA LEU A 509 20.32 5.04 16.96
C LEU A 509 19.79 6.45 16.91
N SER A 510 18.63 6.66 16.30
CA SER A 510 17.98 7.97 16.18
C SER A 510 16.55 7.90 16.69
N SER A 511 16.21 8.79 17.62
CA SER A 511 14.85 8.98 18.11
C SER A 511 14.59 10.48 18.21
N ASN A 512 13.48 10.97 17.64
CA ASN A 512 13.07 12.36 17.80
C ASN A 512 12.26 12.59 19.08
N ASN A 513 11.94 11.56 19.81
CA ASN A 513 11.17 11.65 21.04
C ASN A 513 11.57 10.52 21.99
N ARG A 514 11.80 10.84 23.26
CA ARG A 514 12.19 9.86 24.30
C ARG A 514 11.14 8.74 24.52
N THR A 515 10.00 8.83 23.87
CA THR A 515 8.89 7.87 23.97
C THR A 515 8.80 6.90 22.78
N LYS A 516 9.61 7.09 21.73
CA LYS A 516 9.61 6.20 20.56
C LYS A 516 11.05 5.81 20.18
N GLY A 517 11.31 4.53 20.25
CA GLY A 517 12.58 3.93 19.89
C GLY A 517 13.56 3.83 21.06
N TYR A 518 13.72 2.62 21.56
CA TYR A 518 14.67 2.25 22.61
C TYR A 518 15.40 0.99 22.20
N SER A 519 16.73 0.98 22.34
CA SER A 519 17.53 -0.20 22.01
C SER A 519 18.24 -0.75 23.23
N THR A 520 18.21 -2.08 23.38
CA THR A 520 18.99 -2.81 24.41
C THR A 520 20.04 -3.66 23.73
N PHE A 521 21.22 -3.71 24.33
CA PHE A 521 22.31 -4.58 23.93
C PHE A 521 22.64 -5.48 25.12
N GLU A 522 22.59 -6.77 24.90
CA GLU A 522 22.85 -7.76 25.93
C GLU A 522 23.84 -8.81 25.43
N ARG A 523 24.93 -9.01 26.16
CA ARG A 523 26.04 -9.93 25.80
C ARG A 523 26.58 -9.71 24.38
N CYS A 524 26.68 -8.43 23.96
CA CYS A 524 27.16 -8.04 22.64
C CYS A 524 28.68 -7.70 22.69
N LEU A 525 29.40 -8.07 21.65
CA LEU A 525 30.81 -7.66 21.46
C LEU A 525 30.87 -6.47 20.50
N ILE A 526 31.37 -5.32 20.96
CA ILE A 526 31.58 -4.11 20.15
C ILE A 526 33.07 -3.77 20.17
N ALA A 527 33.82 -4.26 19.19
CA ALA A 527 35.28 -4.19 19.21
C ALA A 527 35.89 -3.80 17.87
N ARG A 528 37.04 -3.13 17.91
CA ARG A 528 37.84 -2.72 16.74
C ARG A 528 37.13 -1.89 15.67
N ASN A 529 36.00 -1.28 16.00
CA ASN A 529 35.31 -0.37 15.08
C ASN A 529 36.01 1.00 15.05
N LYS A 530 36.12 1.62 13.88
CA LYS A 530 36.88 2.84 13.65
C LYS A 530 36.01 4.01 13.22
N VAL A 531 36.36 5.22 13.69
CA VAL A 531 35.85 6.50 13.18
C VAL A 531 37.06 7.30 12.72
N LYS A 532 37.04 7.76 11.45
CA LYS A 532 38.22 8.45 10.87
C LYS A 532 38.37 9.88 11.36
N GLU A 533 37.26 10.62 11.47
CA GLU A 533 37.26 12.04 11.81
C GLU A 533 36.15 12.39 12.82
N GLY A 534 36.46 13.26 13.78
CA GLY A 534 35.48 13.85 14.70
C GLY A 534 35.44 13.25 16.11
N THR A 535 34.53 13.76 16.93
CA THR A 535 34.36 13.43 18.36
C THR A 535 33.48 12.21 18.60
N GLY A 536 33.37 11.30 17.63
CA GLY A 536 32.46 10.15 17.72
C GLY A 536 33.13 8.91 18.26
N CYS A 537 32.54 8.26 19.27
CA CYS A 537 32.88 6.89 19.62
C CYS A 537 32.27 5.92 18.58
N SER A 538 32.69 4.65 18.61
CA SER A 538 32.17 3.58 17.75
C SER A 538 30.65 3.40 17.84
N LEU A 539 30.01 4.09 18.76
CA LEU A 539 28.59 3.98 19.09
C LEU A 539 27.99 5.38 19.27
N CYS A 540 26.94 5.72 18.51
CA CYS A 540 26.16 6.96 18.67
C CYS A 540 24.72 6.60 19.05
N THR A 541 24.33 6.79 20.31
CA THR A 541 23.05 6.36 20.86
C THR A 541 22.29 7.52 21.49
N ALA A 542 21.02 7.66 21.13
CA ALA A 542 20.10 8.60 21.77
C ALA A 542 19.38 7.96 22.99
N CYS A 543 19.05 6.68 22.93
CA CYS A 543 18.38 5.92 24.02
C CYS A 543 18.79 4.44 23.92
N SER A 544 19.61 3.97 24.84
CA SER A 544 20.02 2.55 24.88
C SER A 544 20.46 2.12 26.28
N THR A 545 20.33 0.84 26.53
CA THR A 545 20.87 0.16 27.73
C THR A 545 21.82 -0.97 27.29
N TYR A 546 22.92 -1.13 28.01
CA TYR A 546 23.91 -2.18 27.80
C TYR A 546 23.97 -3.09 29.02
N ARG A 547 23.98 -4.41 28.79
CA ARG A 547 24.15 -5.44 29.83
C ARG A 547 25.19 -6.42 29.36
N ASP A 548 26.19 -6.65 30.19
CA ASP A 548 27.24 -7.66 29.97
C ASP A 548 27.93 -7.54 28.57
N CYS A 549 28.11 -6.31 28.08
CA CYS A 549 28.75 -6.01 26.80
C CYS A 549 30.20 -5.60 26.93
#